data_3a94750c2dc9dbc081ed2d90f3f43787
#
_entry.id   3a94750c2dc9dbc081ed2d90f3f43787
#
_cell.length_a   1.000
_cell.length_b   1.000
_cell.length_c   1.000
_cell.angle_alpha   90.00
_cell.angle_beta   90.00
_cell.angle_gamma   90.00
#
_symmetry.space_group_name_H-M   'P 1'
#
loop_
_entity.id
_entity.type
_entity.pdbx_description
1 polymer ?
#
loop_
_entity_poly.entity_id
_entity_poly.type
_entity_poly.pdbx_seq_one_letter_code
_entity_poly.pdbx_strand_id
1 'polypeptide(L)'
;MTVLYSANAYERPPHSERSGEYQRELKGETVMNIKKTKNANELKIAVAGRLDTQTAPQLDAELRSSLDGVTSLVFDLKELEYISSAGLRVLLSAQKRMNIQGKMKVTNAGEDILEIFEVTGFSEILTIE
;
A
#
# COMPACT_ATOMS: atom_id res chain seq x y z
N MET A 1 -14.35 -1.31 9.45
CA MET A 1 -13.69 -1.41 9.04
C MET A 1 -13.10 -1.68 9.07
N THR A 2 -13.19 -1.26 8.91
CA THR A 2 -12.49 -1.47 8.51
C THR A 2 -11.86 -1.39 8.68
N VAL A 3 -11.97 -0.97 8.68
CA VAL A 3 -11.27 -0.83 8.50
C VAL A 3 -11.01 -0.50 8.75
N LEU A 4 -11.15 -0.12 8.71
CA LEU A 4 -10.72 0.18 8.56
C LEU A 4 -10.30 0.45 8.98
N TYR A 5 -10.24 0.87 8.94
CA TYR A 5 -9.70 1.17 8.93
C TYR A 5 -9.34 1.45 9.22
N SER A 6 -9.54 1.83 9.18
CA SER A 6 -9.07 2.12 9.19
C SER A 6 -8.94 2.58 9.51
N ALA A 7 -9.12 3.18 9.36
CA ALA A 7 -8.86 3.61 9.24
C ALA A 7 -8.74 4.26 9.67
N ASN A 8 -8.95 4.74 9.65
CA ASN A 8 -8.74 5.29 9.74
C ASN A 8 -8.74 5.76 10.38
N ALA A 9 -8.91 6.11 10.54
CA ALA A 9 -8.88 6.40 10.78
C ALA A 9 -9.07 6.89 11.47
N TYR A 10 -9.27 7.34 11.73
CA TYR A 10 -9.43 7.69 11.87
C TYR A 10 -10.26 7.50 12.33
N GLU A 11 -10.67 7.62 12.41
CA GLU A 11 -11.33 7.29 12.24
C GLU A 11 -11.97 6.83 12.59
N ARG A 12 -12.56 6.97 13.03
CA ARG A 12 -13.19 6.50 12.90
C ARG A 12 -13.79 6.04 13.27
N PRO A 13 -14.26 6.24 13.55
CA PRO A 13 -14.91 5.88 13.47
C PRO A 13 -15.55 5.50 13.78
N PRO A 14 -15.98 5.60 13.87
CA PRO A 14 -16.53 5.21 13.66
C PRO A 14 -17.03 4.75 13.70
N HIS A 15 -17.31 4.67 13.59
CA HIS A 15 -17.65 4.22 13.05
C HIS A 15 -17.80 3.59 12.70
N SER A 16 -18.17 3.98 12.84
CA SER A 16 -18.23 3.51 12.07
C SER A 16 -18.46 3.00 11.74
N GLU A 17 -18.64 3.10 11.52
CA GLU A 17 -18.63 2.79 10.76
C GLU A 17 -18.42 2.41 10.25
N ARG A 18 -18.58 2.23 10.09
CA ARG A 18 -18.30 2.01 9.23
C ARG A 18 -17.84 1.51 8.66
N SER A 19 -17.95 1.81 8.49
CA SER A 19 -17.46 1.62 7.60
C SER A 19 -17.21 1.58 7.12
N GLY A 20 -17.27 1.73 6.70
CA GLY A 20 -16.80 2.01 5.96
C GLY A 20 -16.99 2.35 5.76
N GLU A 21 -17.24 2.71 5.48
CA GLU A 21 -17.29 3.41 5.22
C GLU A 21 -17.40 4.19 5.42
N TYR A 22 -17.31 4.61 5.38
CA TYR A 22 -17.17 5.64 5.60
C TYR A 22 -16.96 6.30 5.36
N GLN A 23 -16.85 6.60 5.08
CA GLN A 23 -16.43 7.35 4.73
C GLN A 23 -16.37 7.95 4.53
N ARG A 24 -16.25 8.14 4.15
CA ARG A 24 -16.07 8.97 4.01
C ARG A 24 -15.78 9.61 3.12
N GLU A 25 -16.27 9.50 2.38
CA GLU A 25 -15.69 10.07 1.38
C GLU A 25 -15.74 11.51 1.31
N LEU A 26 -14.74 12.18 1.47
CA LEU A 26 -14.77 13.61 1.43
C LEU A 26 -14.46 14.07 0.04
N LYS A 27 -15.19 15.05 -0.44
CA LYS A 27 -15.03 15.51 -1.77
C LYS A 27 -13.70 16.21 -1.93
N GLY A 28 -12.99 15.92 -3.01
CA GLY A 28 -11.70 16.54 -3.28
C GLY A 28 -10.58 16.03 -2.44
N GLU A 29 -10.88 15.14 -1.50
CA GLU A 29 -9.84 14.58 -0.65
C GLU A 29 -9.07 13.50 -1.38
N THR A 30 -7.77 13.44 -1.12
CA THR A 30 -6.97 12.32 -1.57
C THR A 30 -7.29 11.11 -0.73
N VAL A 31 -7.62 10.01 -1.39
CA VAL A 31 -8.05 8.81 -0.69
C VAL A 31 -7.17 7.65 -1.09
N MET A 32 -6.78 6.86 -0.11
CA MET A 32 -6.05 5.62 -0.32
C MET A 32 -6.66 4.57 0.58
N ASN A 33 -6.88 3.38 0.03
CA ASN A 33 -7.36 2.24 0.79
C ASN A 33 -6.31 1.15 0.79
N ILE A 34 -6.13 0.54 1.95
CA ILE A 34 -5.18 -0.55 2.12
C ILE A 34 -5.95 -1.75 2.61
N LYS A 35 -5.77 -2.87 1.92
CA LYS A 35 -6.38 -4.12 2.33
C LYS A 35 -5.27 -5.14 2.53
N LYS A 36 -5.17 -5.68 3.74
CA LYS A 36 -4.15 -6.66 4.07
C LYS A 36 -4.76 -8.04 4.20
N THR A 37 -4.08 -9.02 3.65
CA THR A 37 -4.46 -10.42 3.80
C THR A 37 -3.20 -11.18 4.21
N LYS A 38 -3.25 -11.83 5.36
CA LYS A 38 -2.10 -12.56 5.84
C LYS A 38 -2.41 -14.05 5.87
N ASN A 39 -1.48 -14.85 5.36
CA ASN A 39 -1.63 -16.29 5.32
C ASN A 39 -0.27 -16.90 5.67
N ALA A 40 -0.16 -17.42 6.89
CA ALA A 40 1.11 -17.90 7.44
C ALA A 40 2.14 -16.78 7.40
N ASN A 41 3.26 -16.95 6.70
CA ASN A 41 4.30 -15.95 6.63
C ASN A 41 4.20 -15.07 5.38
N GLU A 42 3.10 -15.17 4.67
CA GLU A 42 2.88 -14.36 3.48
C GLU A 42 1.90 -13.24 3.79
N LEU A 43 2.25 -12.04 3.40
CA LEU A 43 1.39 -10.87 3.56
C LEU A 43 1.12 -10.29 2.18
N LYS A 44 -0.15 -10.12 1.87
CA LYS A 44 -0.57 -9.47 0.63
C LYS A 44 -1.21 -8.14 0.99
N ILE A 45 -0.75 -7.08 0.36
CA ILE A 45 -1.28 -5.73 0.59
C ILE A 45 -1.80 -5.20 -0.73
N ALA A 46 -3.10 -4.96 -0.78
CA ALA A 46 -3.72 -4.32 -1.93
C ALA A 46 -3.84 -2.84 -1.60
N VAL A 47 -3.31 -1.99 -2.48
CA VAL A 47 -3.34 -0.54 -2.31
C VAL A 47 -4.19 0.04 -3.41
N ALA A 48 -5.21 0.80 -3.04
CA ALA A 48 -6.13 1.41 -4.00
C ALA A 48 -6.09 2.93 -3.85
N GLY A 49 -6.35 3.62 -4.95
CA GLY A 49 -6.45 5.07 -4.93
C GLY A 49 -5.13 5.74 -5.24
N ARG A 50 -4.78 6.73 -4.44
CA ARG A 50 -3.58 7.54 -4.67
C ARG A 50 -2.57 7.33 -3.56
N LEU A 51 -1.37 6.93 -3.94
CA LEU A 51 -0.25 6.80 -3.00
C LEU A 51 0.68 7.98 -3.23
N ASP A 52 0.50 9.01 -2.45
CA ASP A 52 1.22 10.28 -2.64
C ASP A 52 1.79 10.75 -1.32
N THR A 53 2.22 12.02 -1.28
CA THR A 53 2.88 12.59 -0.12
C THR A 53 1.99 12.54 1.13
N GLN A 54 0.67 12.66 0.94
CA GLN A 54 -0.26 12.69 2.07
C GLN A 54 -0.61 11.29 2.55
N THR A 55 -0.63 10.29 1.68
CA THR A 55 -1.05 8.95 2.03
C THR A 55 0.11 7.99 2.27
N ALA A 56 1.30 8.29 1.75
CA ALA A 56 2.45 7.42 1.93
C ALA A 56 2.77 7.13 3.41
N PRO A 57 2.66 8.10 4.33
CA PRO A 57 2.92 7.78 5.74
C PRO A 57 1.98 6.72 6.30
N GLN A 58 0.75 6.67 5.81
CA GLN A 58 -0.21 5.65 6.25
C GLN A 58 0.26 4.26 5.84
N LEU A 59 0.69 4.12 4.58
CA LEU A 59 1.20 2.84 4.10
C LEU A 59 2.48 2.44 4.84
N ASP A 60 3.36 3.41 5.07
CA ASP A 60 4.61 3.15 5.79
C ASP A 60 4.32 2.63 7.20
N ALA A 61 3.35 3.23 7.88
CA ALA A 61 2.99 2.80 9.22
C ALA A 61 2.43 1.38 9.22
N GLU A 62 1.60 1.05 8.22
CA GLU A 62 1.06 -0.29 8.10
C GLU A 62 2.17 -1.31 7.89
N LEU A 63 3.15 -0.98 7.06
CA LEU A 63 4.26 -1.89 6.82
C LEU A 63 5.09 -2.10 8.07
N ARG A 64 5.37 -1.03 8.80
CA ARG A 64 6.17 -1.14 10.02
C ARG A 64 5.52 -2.05 11.05
N SER A 65 4.20 -2.04 11.11
CA SER A 65 3.50 -2.85 12.10
C SER A 65 3.18 -4.25 11.61
N SER A 66 3.35 -4.54 10.33
CA SER A 66 2.87 -5.79 9.74
C SER A 66 3.96 -6.73 9.25
N LEU A 67 5.19 -6.26 9.07
CA LEU A 67 6.21 -7.07 8.40
C LEU A 67 7.00 -8.00 9.31
N ASP A 68 6.80 -7.94 10.62
CA ASP A 68 7.51 -8.85 11.52
C ASP A 68 7.13 -10.29 11.19
N GLY A 69 8.14 -11.12 10.91
CA GLY A 69 7.93 -12.52 10.63
C GLY A 69 7.44 -12.82 9.22
N VAL A 70 7.25 -11.81 8.40
CA VAL A 70 6.79 -12.00 7.03
C VAL A 70 7.99 -12.35 6.15
N THR A 71 7.89 -13.45 5.42
CA THR A 71 8.95 -13.87 4.50
C THR A 71 8.56 -13.70 3.05
N SER A 72 7.31 -13.38 2.77
CA SER A 72 6.84 -13.12 1.41
C SER A 72 5.85 -11.97 1.45
N LEU A 73 6.17 -10.89 0.76
CA LEU A 73 5.32 -9.70 0.69
C LEU A 73 4.90 -9.49 -0.75
N VAL A 74 3.60 -9.37 -0.95
CA VAL A 74 3.03 -9.12 -2.28
C VAL A 74 2.24 -7.82 -2.22
N PHE A 75 2.58 -6.88 -3.09
CA PHE A 75 1.76 -5.70 -3.31
C PHE A 75 0.87 -5.93 -4.52
N ASP A 76 -0.41 -5.71 -4.35
CA ASP A 76 -1.38 -5.78 -5.44
C ASP A 76 -1.79 -4.34 -5.77
N LEU A 77 -1.38 -3.86 -6.92
CA LEU A 77 -1.61 -2.48 -7.32
C LEU A 77 -2.70 -2.34 -8.37
N LYS A 78 -3.58 -3.33 -8.44
CA LYS A 78 -4.64 -3.31 -9.46
C LYS A 78 -5.49 -2.05 -9.39
N GLU A 79 -5.78 -1.58 -8.19
CA GLU A 79 -6.65 -0.42 -8.01
C GLU A 79 -5.88 0.87 -7.73
N LEU A 80 -4.57 0.84 -7.86
CA LEU A 80 -3.75 2.03 -7.62
C LEU A 80 -3.80 2.92 -8.85
N GLU A 81 -4.14 4.20 -8.64
CA GLU A 81 -4.32 5.16 -9.72
C GLU A 81 -3.12 6.08 -9.90
N TYR A 82 -2.35 6.28 -8.83
CA TYR A 82 -1.25 7.24 -8.88
C TYR A 82 -0.23 6.92 -7.78
N ILE A 83 1.04 7.13 -8.10
CA ILE A 83 2.09 6.99 -7.09
C ILE A 83 3.08 8.14 -7.26
N SER A 84 3.43 8.78 -6.14
CA SER A 84 4.40 9.86 -6.12
C SER A 84 5.75 9.35 -5.66
N SER A 85 6.75 10.25 -5.63
CA SER A 85 8.06 9.89 -5.13
C SER A 85 8.01 9.43 -3.67
N ALA A 86 7.10 10.00 -2.89
CA ALA A 86 6.94 9.56 -1.49
C ALA A 86 6.45 8.11 -1.43
N GLY A 87 5.52 7.75 -2.32
CA GLY A 87 5.06 6.37 -2.40
C GLY A 87 6.14 5.42 -2.86
N LEU A 88 6.94 5.86 -3.83
CA LEU A 88 8.06 5.04 -4.31
C LEU A 88 9.05 4.78 -3.19
N ARG A 89 9.29 5.76 -2.33
CA ARG A 89 10.20 5.57 -1.19
C ARG A 89 9.67 4.52 -0.23
N VAL A 90 8.36 4.46 -0.01
CA VAL A 90 7.78 3.46 0.86
C VAL A 90 7.99 2.07 0.27
N LEU A 91 7.78 1.91 -1.06
CA LEU A 91 8.03 0.64 -1.71
C LEU A 91 9.50 0.25 -1.63
N LEU A 92 10.40 1.22 -1.80
CA LEU A 92 11.83 0.96 -1.70
C LEU A 92 12.21 0.50 -0.30
N SER A 93 11.65 1.15 0.71
CA SER A 93 11.92 0.79 2.09
C SER A 93 11.45 -0.63 2.38
N ALA A 94 10.28 -0.98 1.87
CA ALA A 94 9.75 -2.33 2.02
C ALA A 94 10.64 -3.35 1.31
N GLN A 95 11.10 -3.02 0.11
CA GLN A 95 11.97 -3.93 -0.64
C GLN A 95 13.29 -4.17 0.09
N LYS A 96 13.88 -3.10 0.64
CA LYS A 96 15.12 -3.25 1.39
C LYS A 96 14.94 -4.15 2.61
N ARG A 97 13.83 -3.99 3.30
CA ARG A 97 13.56 -4.84 4.46
C ARG A 97 13.35 -6.28 4.03
N MET A 98 12.59 -6.48 2.96
CA MET A 98 12.31 -7.84 2.49
C MET A 98 13.53 -8.52 1.89
N ASN A 99 14.49 -7.76 1.36
CA ASN A 99 15.75 -8.35 0.90
C ASN A 99 16.51 -9.03 2.04
N ILE A 100 16.27 -8.59 3.26
CA ILE A 100 16.93 -9.16 4.44
C ILE A 100 16.15 -10.36 4.97
N GLN A 101 14.82 -10.30 4.97
CA GLN A 101 14.03 -11.32 5.64
C GLN A 101 13.24 -12.24 4.72
N GLY A 102 13.22 -11.96 3.41
CA GLY A 102 12.48 -12.82 2.50
C GLY A 102 12.47 -12.27 1.11
N LYS A 103 11.29 -12.16 0.51
CA LYS A 103 11.15 -11.63 -0.84
C LYS A 103 9.89 -10.80 -0.95
N MET A 104 9.88 -9.94 -1.96
CA MET A 104 8.77 -9.04 -2.23
C MET A 104 8.50 -9.01 -3.72
N LYS A 105 7.22 -8.93 -4.08
CA LYS A 105 6.87 -8.71 -5.48
C LYS A 105 5.69 -7.76 -5.57
N VAL A 106 5.58 -7.13 -6.74
CA VAL A 106 4.54 -6.18 -7.06
C VAL A 106 3.73 -6.74 -8.22
N THR A 107 2.43 -6.84 -8.04
CA THR A 107 1.57 -7.44 -9.05
C THR A 107 0.50 -6.46 -9.50
N ASN A 108 0.00 -6.66 -10.71
CA ASN A 108 -1.15 -5.95 -11.25
C ASN A 108 -0.99 -4.44 -11.35
N ALA A 109 0.23 -3.94 -11.50
CA ALA A 109 0.43 -2.51 -11.70
C ALA A 109 -0.10 -2.14 -13.08
N GLY A 110 -0.85 -1.05 -13.15
CA GLY A 110 -1.38 -0.56 -14.42
C GLY A 110 -0.29 0.08 -15.27
N GLU A 111 -0.63 0.40 -16.50
CA GLU A 111 0.36 0.94 -17.45
C GLU A 111 1.01 2.22 -16.94
N ASP A 112 0.21 3.12 -16.36
CA ASP A 112 0.75 4.38 -15.87
C ASP A 112 1.72 4.16 -14.73
N ILE A 113 1.41 3.22 -13.85
CA ILE A 113 2.28 2.91 -12.72
C ILE A 113 3.56 2.23 -13.23
N LEU A 114 3.44 1.31 -14.17
CA LEU A 114 4.60 0.64 -14.75
C LEU A 114 5.53 1.64 -15.42
N GLU A 115 4.97 2.63 -16.10
CA GLU A 115 5.78 3.66 -16.75
C GLU A 115 6.56 4.45 -15.71
N ILE A 116 5.92 4.78 -14.59
CA ILE A 116 6.61 5.49 -13.51
C ILE A 116 7.77 4.66 -12.97
N PHE A 117 7.54 3.34 -12.77
CA PHE A 117 8.61 2.46 -12.32
C PHE A 117 9.77 2.46 -13.31
N GLU A 118 9.46 2.49 -14.59
CA GLU A 118 10.49 2.43 -15.62
C GLU A 118 11.31 3.70 -15.68
N VAL A 119 10.63 4.86 -15.72
CA VAL A 119 11.38 6.12 -15.85
C VAL A 119 12.14 6.49 -14.58
N THR A 120 11.74 5.96 -13.43
CA THR A 120 12.46 6.21 -12.18
C THR A 120 13.52 5.17 -11.87
N GLY A 121 13.59 4.11 -12.68
CA GLY A 121 14.53 3.03 -12.42
C GLY A 121 14.04 1.99 -11.44
N PHE A 122 12.83 2.13 -10.92
CA PHE A 122 12.29 1.18 -9.94
C PHE A 122 12.00 -0.19 -10.54
N SER A 123 11.81 -0.25 -11.87
CA SER A 123 11.61 -1.56 -12.52
C SER A 123 12.84 -2.45 -12.38
N GLU A 124 14.01 -1.85 -12.11
CA GLU A 124 15.25 -2.61 -11.88
C GLU A 124 15.39 -3.02 -10.42
N ILE A 125 14.67 -2.36 -9.53
CA ILE A 125 14.77 -2.58 -8.08
C ILE A 125 13.69 -3.53 -7.59
N LEU A 126 12.47 -3.37 -8.10
CA LEU A 126 11.32 -4.16 -7.69
C LEU A 126 11.17 -5.39 -8.56
N THR A 127 10.64 -6.46 -7.96
CA THR A 127 10.24 -7.63 -8.73
C THR A 127 8.78 -7.41 -9.15
N ILE A 128 8.56 -7.18 -10.42
CA ILE A 128 7.25 -6.85 -10.96
C ILE A 128 6.72 -8.02 -11.76
N GLU A 129 5.48 -8.42 -11.47
CA GLU A 129 4.83 -9.52 -12.17
C GLU A 129 3.50 -9.13 -12.79
#